data_a77a4e1383639b22937e6919cc8bca4d
#
_entry.id   a77a4e1383639b22937e6919cc8bca4d
#
_cell.length_a   1.000
_cell.length_b   1.000
_cell.length_c   1.000
_cell.angle_alpha   90.00
_cell.angle_beta   90.00
_cell.angle_gamma   90.00
#
_symmetry.space_group_name_H-M   'P 1'
#
loop_
_entity.id
_entity.type
_entity.pdbx_description
1 polymer ?
#
loop_
_entity_poly.entity_id
_entity_poly.type
_entity_poly.pdbx_seq_one_letter_code
_entity_poly.pdbx_strand_id
1 'polypeptide(L)'
;ADQLRRQMTMASEQDTGRREGGRERDRFDRIDWDEHAGGGIGLSASTVGLLASALPIAALAAYDRRFVGEREATFEALGRDLGLAALFETLGMDYDPGSLEYLFGFTLLCFVWYLLVPLYRNPRMTRYYWREFKRNRPAVVSLGWLLVVFAGGLFGPLLLSAPEQDVLLGHQPPVYLSIDATNVARCLGETAGGRCHGTWEYPLGTTQGGEGVFRNVVYGMTISVQIAFITTTIVAAIGITVGTVSAYAGGWVDEVLMRFV
;
A
#
# COMPACT_ATOMS: atom_id res chain seq x y z
N ALA A 1 -46.01 -67.53 -5.28
CA ALA A 1 -44.52 -67.58 -5.30
C ALA A 1 -43.88 -66.23 -5.78
N ASP A 2 -44.53 -65.58 -6.76
CA ASP A 2 -43.97 -64.30 -7.34
C ASP A 2 -44.02 -63.06 -6.40
N GLN A 3 -45.04 -62.98 -5.56
CA GLN A 3 -45.13 -61.87 -4.63
C GLN A 3 -44.03 -61.85 -3.51
N LEU A 4 -43.71 -63.04 -3.03
CA LEU A 4 -42.65 -63.25 -2.05
C LEU A 4 -41.26 -62.95 -2.65
N ARG A 5 -41.04 -63.25 -3.91
CA ARG A 5 -39.79 -62.90 -4.61
C ARG A 5 -39.63 -61.41 -4.79
N ARG A 6 -40.70 -60.68 -5.15
CA ARG A 6 -40.67 -59.23 -5.28
C ARG A 6 -40.39 -58.48 -3.92
N GLN A 7 -40.98 -59.03 -2.83
CA GLN A 7 -40.70 -58.44 -1.49
C GLN A 7 -39.27 -58.66 -1.01
N MET A 8 -38.67 -59.84 -1.31
CA MET A 8 -37.25 -60.06 -0.98
C MET A 8 -36.32 -59.26 -1.83
N THR A 9 -36.64 -58.96 -3.09
CA THR A 9 -35.80 -58.11 -3.95
C THR A 9 -35.85 -56.65 -3.47
N MET A 10 -37.05 -56.14 -3.12
CA MET A 10 -37.15 -54.75 -2.59
C MET A 10 -36.49 -54.59 -1.21
N ALA A 11 -36.55 -55.61 -0.36
CA ALA A 11 -35.87 -55.58 0.92
C ALA A 11 -34.34 -55.61 0.79
N SER A 12 -33.80 -56.31 -0.20
CA SER A 12 -32.36 -56.35 -0.47
C SER A 12 -31.85 -55.03 -1.08
N GLU A 13 -32.62 -54.37 -1.95
CA GLU A 13 -32.29 -53.06 -2.49
C GLU A 13 -32.32 -51.94 -1.46
N GLN A 14 -33.26 -52.01 -0.49
CA GLN A 14 -33.29 -51.06 0.60
C GLN A 14 -32.12 -51.21 1.59
N ASP A 15 -31.64 -52.43 1.82
CA ASP A 15 -30.48 -52.67 2.71
C ASP A 15 -29.16 -52.30 2.04
N THR A 16 -29.02 -52.46 0.71
CA THR A 16 -27.85 -51.97 -0.03
C THR A 16 -27.79 -50.44 -0.08
N GLY A 17 -28.91 -49.76 -0.36
CA GLY A 17 -28.98 -48.30 -0.36
C GLY A 17 -28.69 -47.67 1.02
N ARG A 18 -29.08 -48.38 2.12
CA ARG A 18 -28.80 -47.94 3.48
C ARG A 18 -27.32 -48.11 3.88
N ARG A 19 -26.66 -49.13 3.35
CA ARG A 19 -25.21 -49.37 3.57
C ARG A 19 -24.33 -48.47 2.74
N GLU A 20 -24.74 -48.07 1.53
CA GLU A 20 -24.03 -47.08 0.72
C GLU A 20 -24.15 -45.66 1.29
N GLY A 21 -25.34 -45.26 1.74
CA GLY A 21 -25.55 -43.98 2.39
C GLY A 21 -24.81 -43.83 3.76
N GLY A 22 -24.55 -44.95 4.46
CA GLY A 22 -23.73 -45.01 5.66
C GLY A 22 -22.23 -44.80 5.36
N ARG A 23 -21.72 -45.42 4.29
CA ARG A 23 -20.31 -45.27 3.88
C ARG A 23 -19.96 -43.89 3.32
N GLU A 24 -20.92 -43.20 2.73
CA GLU A 24 -20.72 -41.86 2.20
C GLU A 24 -20.71 -40.81 3.32
N ARG A 25 -21.44 -41.03 4.42
CA ARG A 25 -21.42 -40.15 5.61
C ARG A 25 -20.15 -40.26 6.43
N ASP A 26 -19.49 -41.42 6.44
CA ASP A 26 -18.20 -41.61 7.14
C ASP A 26 -17.01 -41.04 6.36
N ARG A 27 -17.23 -40.52 5.15
CA ARG A 27 -16.16 -39.91 4.31
C ARG A 27 -15.88 -38.47 4.64
N PHE A 28 -16.76 -37.83 5.40
CA PHE A 28 -16.49 -36.51 5.96
C PHE A 28 -16.03 -36.72 7.40
N ASP A 29 -14.71 -36.77 7.61
CA ASP A 29 -14.11 -36.63 8.92
C ASP A 29 -14.74 -35.41 9.58
N ARG A 30 -15.41 -35.60 10.72
CA ARG A 30 -15.85 -34.47 11.53
C ARG A 30 -14.59 -33.74 11.95
N ILE A 31 -14.43 -32.55 11.42
CA ILE A 31 -13.38 -31.64 11.92
C ILE A 31 -13.67 -31.40 13.37
N ASP A 32 -12.80 -31.91 14.23
CA ASP A 32 -12.88 -31.66 15.67
C ASP A 32 -12.36 -30.23 15.91
N TRP A 33 -13.31 -29.31 16.00
CA TRP A 33 -13.00 -27.90 16.22
C TRP A 33 -12.33 -27.65 17.56
N ASP A 34 -12.51 -28.54 18.55
CA ASP A 34 -11.89 -28.43 19.87
C ASP A 34 -10.40 -28.74 19.81
N GLU A 35 -9.96 -29.65 18.94
CA GLU A 35 -8.54 -29.94 18.65
C GLU A 35 -7.83 -28.74 17.99
N HIS A 36 -8.57 -27.95 17.20
CA HIS A 36 -8.08 -26.74 16.54
C HIS A 36 -8.26 -25.47 17.38
N ALA A 37 -9.16 -25.47 18.37
CA ALA A 37 -9.38 -24.38 19.32
C ALA A 37 -8.34 -24.34 20.47
N GLY A 38 -7.49 -25.34 20.58
CA GLY A 38 -6.47 -25.49 21.64
C GLY A 38 -5.20 -24.67 21.45
N GLY A 39 -5.29 -23.49 20.87
CA GLY A 39 -4.18 -22.54 20.84
C GLY A 39 -4.53 -21.30 21.62
N GLY A 40 -3.81 -21.00 22.69
CA GLY A 40 -3.81 -19.66 23.28
C GLY A 40 -3.64 -18.59 22.21
N ILE A 41 -3.79 -17.31 22.54
CA ILE A 41 -3.63 -16.17 21.61
C ILE A 41 -2.23 -16.23 20.95
N GLY A 42 -2.06 -17.15 20.03
CA GLY A 42 -0.86 -17.31 19.21
C GLY A 42 -0.85 -16.18 18.19
N LEU A 43 -0.09 -15.13 18.47
CA LEU A 43 0.15 -14.08 17.49
C LEU A 43 0.73 -14.72 16.22
N SER A 44 0.11 -14.45 15.08
CA SER A 44 0.62 -14.94 13.80
C SER A 44 2.04 -14.41 13.55
N ALA A 45 2.87 -15.18 12.84
CA ALA A 45 4.22 -14.73 12.50
C ALA A 45 4.24 -13.35 11.79
N SER A 46 3.21 -13.06 11.00
CA SER A 46 3.04 -11.74 10.36
C SER A 46 2.77 -10.64 11.39
N THR A 47 1.95 -10.92 12.41
CA THR A 47 1.66 -9.94 13.48
C THR A 47 2.89 -9.68 14.35
N VAL A 48 3.64 -10.72 14.69
CA VAL A 48 4.92 -10.58 15.44
C VAL A 48 5.92 -9.77 14.62
N GLY A 49 6.06 -10.07 13.34
CA GLY A 49 6.93 -9.33 12.43
C GLY A 49 6.52 -7.85 12.29
N LEU A 50 5.22 -7.58 12.15
CA LEU A 50 4.69 -6.21 12.13
C LEU A 50 5.03 -5.47 13.42
N LEU A 51 4.74 -6.05 14.58
CA LEU A 51 5.02 -5.41 15.87
C LEU A 51 6.51 -5.14 16.05
N ALA A 52 7.36 -6.11 15.74
CA ALA A 52 8.81 -5.95 15.83
C ALA A 52 9.35 -4.86 14.92
N SER A 53 8.82 -4.71 13.71
CA SER A 53 9.24 -3.68 12.77
C SER A 53 8.56 -2.31 12.99
N ALA A 54 7.38 -2.27 13.60
CA ALA A 54 6.68 -1.03 13.94
C ALA A 54 7.25 -0.36 15.21
N LEU A 55 7.82 -1.14 16.14
CA LEU A 55 8.43 -0.61 17.35
C LEU A 55 9.48 0.49 17.11
N PRO A 56 10.48 0.33 16.23
CA PRO A 56 11.46 1.38 15.96
C PRO A 56 10.83 2.64 15.36
N ILE A 57 9.82 2.51 14.48
CA ILE A 57 9.11 3.67 13.93
C ILE A 57 8.34 4.40 15.02
N ALA A 58 7.64 3.67 15.90
CA ALA A 58 6.89 4.24 17.02
C ALA A 58 7.83 4.89 18.05
N ALA A 59 8.98 4.27 18.31
CA ALA A 59 10.01 4.82 19.20
C ALA A 59 10.60 6.14 18.64
N LEU A 60 10.90 6.17 17.33
CA LEU A 60 11.41 7.35 16.66
C LEU A 60 10.37 8.49 16.67
N ALA A 61 9.10 8.19 16.36
CA ALA A 61 8.02 9.17 16.41
C ALA A 61 7.75 9.69 17.86
N ALA A 62 7.91 8.85 18.86
CA ALA A 62 7.79 9.25 20.26
C ALA A 62 8.99 10.11 20.70
N TYR A 63 10.20 9.78 20.26
CA TYR A 63 11.41 10.56 20.49
C TYR A 63 11.29 11.95 19.86
N ASP A 64 10.90 12.00 18.58
CA ASP A 64 10.67 13.25 17.85
C ASP A 64 9.71 14.18 18.60
N ARG A 65 8.53 13.69 18.96
CA ARG A 65 7.52 14.49 19.68
C ARG A 65 7.92 14.92 21.08
N ARG A 66 8.83 14.19 21.75
CA ARG A 66 9.14 14.41 23.16
C ARG A 66 10.41 15.18 23.36
N PHE A 67 11.40 15.01 22.50
CA PHE A 67 12.77 15.48 22.72
C PHE A 67 13.28 16.40 21.62
N VAL A 68 12.72 16.34 20.41
CA VAL A 68 13.16 17.18 19.29
C VAL A 68 12.34 18.48 19.29
N GLY A 69 13.03 19.61 19.21
CA GLY A 69 12.40 20.93 19.11
C GLY A 69 11.96 21.23 17.67
N GLU A 70 10.97 22.10 17.49
CA GLU A 70 10.40 22.50 16.18
C GLU A 70 11.41 23.02 15.13
N ARG A 71 12.67 23.23 15.50
CA ARG A 71 13.72 23.80 14.63
C ARG A 71 14.88 22.86 14.37
N GLU A 72 14.86 21.65 14.92
CA GLU A 72 15.93 20.66 14.75
C GLU A 72 15.42 19.46 13.95
N ALA A 73 16.23 18.96 13.01
CA ALA A 73 15.88 17.75 12.29
C ALA A 73 15.98 16.52 13.21
N THR A 74 14.99 15.62 13.16
CA THR A 74 14.89 14.45 14.04
C THR A 74 16.14 13.58 13.99
N PHE A 75 16.70 13.31 12.80
CA PHE A 75 17.89 12.49 12.66
C PHE A 75 19.17 13.19 13.13
N GLU A 76 19.26 14.52 13.02
CA GLU A 76 20.37 15.30 13.56
C GLU A 76 20.38 15.23 15.10
N ALA A 77 19.22 15.47 15.73
CA ALA A 77 19.06 15.37 17.18
C ALA A 77 19.39 13.97 17.70
N LEU A 78 18.87 12.93 17.03
CA LEU A 78 19.13 11.53 17.37
C LEU A 78 20.61 11.16 17.22
N GLY A 79 21.25 11.63 16.15
CA GLY A 79 22.68 11.42 15.90
C GLY A 79 23.55 12.06 17.00
N ARG A 80 23.19 13.27 17.45
CA ARG A 80 23.86 13.95 18.55
C ARG A 80 23.70 13.19 19.87
N ASP A 81 22.49 12.76 20.21
CA ASP A 81 22.20 12.06 21.48
C ASP A 81 22.82 10.66 21.55
N LEU A 82 22.93 9.96 20.43
CA LEU A 82 23.58 8.65 20.33
C LEU A 82 25.10 8.74 20.11
N GLY A 83 25.66 9.93 19.93
CA GLY A 83 27.08 10.10 19.61
C GLY A 83 27.47 9.64 18.20
N LEU A 84 26.49 9.53 17.29
CA LEU A 84 26.63 9.06 15.91
C LEU A 84 26.47 10.21 14.88
N ALA A 85 26.57 11.46 15.30
CA ALA A 85 26.36 12.64 14.46
C ALA A 85 27.20 12.59 13.18
N ALA A 86 28.49 12.26 13.26
CA ALA A 86 29.37 12.17 12.10
C ALA A 86 28.97 11.06 11.13
N LEU A 87 28.36 9.98 11.60
CA LEU A 87 27.85 8.90 10.75
C LEU A 87 26.60 9.35 10.00
N PHE A 88 25.67 9.99 10.67
CA PHE A 88 24.44 10.49 10.04
C PHE A 88 24.73 11.62 9.03
N GLU A 89 25.66 12.53 9.33
CA GLU A 89 26.15 13.54 8.41
C GLU A 89 26.79 12.94 7.15
N THR A 90 27.65 11.92 7.31
CA THR A 90 28.27 11.21 6.17
C THR A 90 27.28 10.44 5.33
N LEU A 91 26.16 9.99 5.91
CA LEU A 91 25.06 9.30 5.20
C LEU A 91 24.05 10.29 4.59
N GLY A 92 24.19 11.61 4.81
CA GLY A 92 23.26 12.62 4.33
C GLY A 92 21.86 12.48 4.94
N MET A 93 21.78 12.06 6.20
CA MET A 93 20.51 11.85 6.91
C MET A 93 20.00 13.14 7.59
N ASP A 94 19.95 14.25 6.85
CA ASP A 94 19.35 15.51 7.30
C ASP A 94 17.85 15.55 7.05
N TYR A 95 17.18 14.43 7.33
CA TYR A 95 15.76 14.29 7.06
C TYR A 95 14.95 14.45 8.35
N ASP A 96 13.92 15.27 8.27
CA ASP A 96 12.95 15.51 9.35
C ASP A 96 11.59 14.90 8.98
N PRO A 97 11.30 13.65 9.41
CA PRO A 97 10.06 13.00 9.06
C PRO A 97 8.90 13.60 9.85
N GLY A 98 7.94 14.18 9.15
CA GLY A 98 6.70 14.66 9.74
C GLY A 98 5.77 13.54 10.21
N SER A 99 4.70 13.89 10.91
CA SER A 99 3.70 12.93 11.41
C SER A 99 3.05 12.10 10.31
N LEU A 100 2.94 12.65 9.10
CA LEU A 100 2.39 11.95 7.93
C LEU A 100 3.32 10.83 7.45
N GLU A 101 4.62 11.07 7.46
CA GLU A 101 5.64 10.10 7.04
C GLU A 101 5.76 8.94 8.02
N TYR A 102 5.67 9.17 9.32
CA TYR A 102 5.60 8.09 10.32
C TYR A 102 4.37 7.21 10.10
N LEU A 103 3.20 7.82 9.85
CA LEU A 103 1.98 7.09 9.57
C LEU A 103 2.08 6.33 8.25
N PHE A 104 2.64 6.93 7.22
CA PHE A 104 2.90 6.27 5.93
C PHE A 104 3.84 5.08 6.09
N GLY A 105 4.95 5.25 6.82
CA GLY A 105 5.88 4.15 7.12
C GLY A 105 5.18 2.97 7.82
N PHE A 106 4.31 3.25 8.79
CA PHE A 106 3.51 2.21 9.45
C PHE A 106 2.55 1.51 8.48
N THR A 107 1.85 2.26 7.61
CA THR A 107 0.94 1.65 6.62
C THR A 107 1.69 0.83 5.58
N LEU A 108 2.90 1.24 5.21
CA LEU A 108 3.78 0.48 4.34
C LEU A 108 4.22 -0.86 4.98
N LEU A 109 4.52 -0.86 6.29
CA LEU A 109 4.78 -2.09 7.04
C LEU A 109 3.56 -3.02 7.05
N CYS A 110 2.36 -2.48 7.27
CA CYS A 110 1.12 -3.26 7.18
C CYS A 110 0.98 -3.92 5.79
N PHE A 111 1.23 -3.16 4.74
CA PHE A 111 1.20 -3.67 3.37
C PHE A 111 2.22 -4.79 3.15
N VAL A 112 3.45 -4.63 3.62
CA VAL A 112 4.50 -5.65 3.51
C VAL A 112 4.10 -6.93 4.25
N TRP A 113 3.72 -6.82 5.53
CA TRP A 113 3.47 -7.98 6.38
C TRP A 113 2.16 -8.71 6.06
N TYR A 114 1.10 -8.00 5.69
CA TYR A 114 -0.22 -8.60 5.42
C TYR A 114 -0.49 -8.89 3.95
N LEU A 115 0.23 -8.25 3.02
CA LEU A 115 0.07 -8.52 1.59
C LEU A 115 1.30 -9.20 0.99
N LEU A 116 2.49 -8.59 1.05
CA LEU A 116 3.66 -9.11 0.34
C LEU A 116 4.20 -10.40 0.96
N VAL A 117 4.31 -10.49 2.28
CA VAL A 117 4.82 -11.68 2.96
C VAL A 117 3.94 -12.92 2.70
N PRO A 118 2.59 -12.87 2.81
CA PRO A 118 1.73 -13.99 2.45
C PRO A 118 1.81 -14.38 0.96
N LEU A 119 1.92 -13.41 0.06
CA LEU A 119 2.12 -13.67 -1.36
C LEU A 119 3.43 -14.44 -1.62
N TYR A 120 4.50 -14.05 -0.94
CA TYR A 120 5.80 -14.71 -1.06
C TYR A 120 5.79 -16.12 -0.45
N ARG A 121 5.13 -16.28 0.71
CA ARG A 121 5.05 -17.59 1.42
C ARG A 121 4.18 -18.61 0.70
N ASN A 122 3.19 -18.18 -0.09
CA ASN A 122 2.25 -19.05 -0.79
C ASN A 122 2.40 -18.97 -2.33
N PRO A 123 3.53 -19.41 -2.91
CA PRO A 123 3.82 -19.21 -4.32
C PRO A 123 2.86 -19.94 -5.26
N ARG A 124 2.18 -21.00 -4.79
CA ARG A 124 1.17 -21.74 -5.58
C ARG A 124 -0.07 -20.88 -5.84
N MET A 125 -0.60 -20.28 -4.77
CA MET A 125 -1.77 -19.38 -4.85
C MET A 125 -1.43 -18.11 -5.63
N THR A 126 -0.28 -17.51 -5.36
CA THR A 126 0.19 -16.31 -6.05
C THR A 126 0.33 -16.54 -7.55
N ARG A 127 0.88 -17.68 -7.99
CA ARG A 127 0.98 -18.02 -9.42
C ARG A 127 -0.39 -18.25 -10.06
N TYR A 128 -1.34 -18.82 -9.33
CA TYR A 128 -2.70 -19.02 -9.81
C TYR A 128 -3.38 -17.68 -10.07
N TYR A 129 -3.44 -16.80 -9.07
CA TYR A 129 -4.02 -15.46 -9.20
C TYR A 129 -3.31 -14.61 -10.24
N TRP A 130 -1.97 -14.67 -10.30
CA TRP A 130 -1.19 -13.96 -11.29
C TRP A 130 -1.50 -14.41 -12.73
N ARG A 131 -1.72 -15.69 -12.94
CA ARG A 131 -2.09 -16.24 -14.25
C ARG A 131 -3.46 -15.76 -14.68
N GLU A 132 -4.43 -15.77 -13.76
CA GLU A 132 -5.77 -15.29 -14.03
C GLU A 132 -5.79 -13.77 -14.28
N PHE A 133 -5.06 -13.02 -13.46
CA PHE A 133 -4.91 -11.56 -13.61
C PHE A 133 -4.34 -11.18 -14.99
N LYS A 134 -3.31 -11.87 -15.47
CA LYS A 134 -2.70 -11.62 -16.79
C LYS A 134 -3.64 -11.83 -17.98
N ARG A 135 -4.72 -12.57 -17.81
CA ARG A 135 -5.72 -12.77 -18.87
C ARG A 135 -6.51 -11.50 -19.15
N ASN A 136 -6.59 -10.61 -18.17
CA ASN A 136 -7.26 -9.33 -18.30
C ASN A 136 -6.25 -8.24 -18.72
N ARG A 137 -6.17 -7.95 -20.01
CA ARG A 137 -5.23 -6.96 -20.57
C ARG A 137 -5.38 -5.55 -19.97
N PRO A 138 -6.61 -4.99 -19.81
CA PRO A 138 -6.79 -3.70 -19.15
C PRO A 138 -6.23 -3.69 -17.72
N ALA A 139 -6.42 -4.76 -16.95
CA ALA A 139 -5.90 -4.86 -15.58
C ALA A 139 -4.35 -4.81 -15.54
N VAL A 140 -3.68 -5.48 -16.51
CA VAL A 140 -2.21 -5.43 -16.60
C VAL A 140 -1.71 -4.03 -16.93
N VAL A 141 -2.37 -3.32 -17.86
CA VAL A 141 -2.01 -1.94 -18.21
C VAL A 141 -2.21 -1.01 -17.01
N SER A 142 -3.35 -1.14 -16.31
CA SER A 142 -3.64 -0.35 -15.10
C SER A 142 -2.64 -0.62 -13.99
N LEU A 143 -2.24 -1.88 -13.78
CA LEU A 143 -1.19 -2.21 -12.79
C LEU A 143 0.15 -1.59 -13.19
N GLY A 144 0.52 -1.65 -14.48
CA GLY A 144 1.75 -1.02 -14.98
C GLY A 144 1.77 0.47 -14.72
N TRP A 145 0.67 1.17 -15.01
CA TRP A 145 0.52 2.60 -14.71
C TRP A 145 0.62 2.89 -13.21
N LEU A 146 -0.05 2.09 -12.38
CA LEU A 146 -0.05 2.22 -10.94
C LEU A 146 1.36 2.04 -10.37
N LEU A 147 2.14 1.07 -10.91
CA LEU A 147 3.53 0.86 -10.53
C LEU A 147 4.42 2.05 -10.91
N VAL A 148 4.19 2.70 -12.06
CA VAL A 148 4.93 3.91 -12.45
C VAL A 148 4.66 5.04 -11.47
N VAL A 149 3.38 5.31 -11.13
CA VAL A 149 3.01 6.34 -10.15
C VAL A 149 3.57 6.02 -8.77
N PHE A 150 3.50 4.75 -8.36
CA PHE A 150 4.02 4.30 -7.08
C PHE A 150 5.55 4.44 -7.00
N ALA A 151 6.25 3.99 -8.04
CA ALA A 151 7.70 4.12 -8.11
C ALA A 151 8.14 5.59 -8.16
N GLY A 152 7.44 6.43 -8.94
CA GLY A 152 7.67 7.87 -8.98
C GLY A 152 7.47 8.54 -7.63
N GLY A 153 6.38 8.20 -6.92
CA GLY A 153 6.08 8.75 -5.60
C GLY A 153 7.03 8.28 -4.50
N LEU A 154 7.51 7.04 -4.56
CA LEU A 154 8.41 6.49 -3.53
C LEU A 154 9.88 6.88 -3.75
N PHE A 155 10.33 6.84 -5.00
CA PHE A 155 11.73 7.07 -5.35
C PHE A 155 12.00 8.47 -5.92
N GLY A 156 10.96 9.20 -6.32
CA GLY A 156 11.09 10.53 -6.90
C GLY A 156 11.87 11.51 -6.02
N PRO A 157 11.53 11.67 -4.73
CA PRO A 157 12.25 12.56 -3.82
C PRO A 157 13.72 12.18 -3.59
N LEU A 158 14.10 10.90 -3.82
CA LEU A 158 15.49 10.46 -3.73
C LEU A 158 16.32 10.81 -4.97
N LEU A 159 15.65 10.97 -6.13
CA LEU A 159 16.28 11.22 -7.42
C LEU A 159 16.26 12.69 -7.82
N LEU A 160 15.29 13.44 -7.34
CA LEU A 160 15.04 14.84 -7.69
C LEU A 160 15.00 15.70 -6.45
N SER A 161 15.70 16.82 -6.48
CA SER A 161 15.59 17.84 -5.43
C SER A 161 14.17 18.43 -5.38
N ALA A 162 13.78 18.91 -4.21
CA ALA A 162 12.51 19.60 -4.02
C ALA A 162 12.34 20.74 -5.04
N PRO A 163 11.12 21.04 -5.49
CA PRO A 163 10.85 22.17 -6.36
C PRO A 163 11.17 23.47 -5.62
N GLU A 164 12.18 24.19 -6.10
CA GLU A 164 12.54 25.50 -5.59
C GLU A 164 11.81 26.58 -6.38
N GLN A 165 11.38 27.64 -5.69
CA GLN A 165 10.75 28.79 -6.30
C GLN A 165 11.82 29.78 -6.76
N ASP A 166 11.89 30.03 -8.07
CA ASP A 166 12.68 31.09 -8.66
C ASP A 166 11.81 31.91 -9.62
N VAL A 167 11.30 33.03 -9.13
CA VAL A 167 10.39 33.90 -9.89
C VAL A 167 11.00 34.37 -11.21
N LEU A 168 12.35 34.47 -11.31
CA LEU A 168 13.03 34.83 -12.54
C LEU A 168 12.91 33.77 -13.63
N LEU A 169 12.69 32.53 -13.24
CA LEU A 169 12.48 31.37 -14.13
C LEU A 169 11.00 31.07 -14.38
N GLY A 170 10.10 32.01 -14.02
CA GLY A 170 8.67 31.86 -14.27
C GLY A 170 8.35 31.75 -15.77
N HIS A 171 7.33 30.93 -16.11
CA HIS A 171 6.80 30.78 -17.46
C HIS A 171 7.79 30.23 -18.50
N GLN A 172 8.82 29.46 -18.12
CA GLN A 172 9.67 28.80 -19.11
C GLN A 172 8.83 27.81 -19.95
N PRO A 173 9.00 27.81 -21.27
CA PRO A 173 8.27 26.87 -22.13
C PRO A 173 8.77 25.43 -21.98
N PRO A 174 7.90 24.44 -22.20
CA PRO A 174 8.32 23.03 -22.34
C PRO A 174 9.32 22.83 -23.46
N VAL A 175 10.13 21.76 -23.39
CA VAL A 175 11.27 21.51 -24.30
C VAL A 175 10.92 21.55 -25.80
N TYR A 176 9.69 21.18 -26.17
CA TYR A 176 9.25 21.16 -27.57
C TYR A 176 8.47 22.41 -28.01
N LEU A 177 8.32 23.39 -27.14
CA LEU A 177 7.56 24.60 -27.40
C LEU A 177 8.43 25.84 -27.28
N SER A 178 7.95 26.94 -27.86
CA SER A 178 8.57 28.25 -27.72
C SER A 178 7.48 29.29 -27.47
N ILE A 179 7.78 30.28 -26.67
CA ILE A 179 6.91 31.41 -26.36
C ILE A 179 7.61 32.72 -26.67
N ASP A 180 6.85 33.83 -26.74
CA ASP A 180 7.46 35.15 -26.93
C ASP A 180 8.38 35.49 -25.75
N ALA A 181 9.60 35.92 -26.06
CA ALA A 181 10.63 36.21 -25.06
C ALA A 181 10.20 37.32 -24.08
N THR A 182 9.24 38.15 -24.46
CA THR A 182 8.66 39.20 -23.60
C THR A 182 7.82 38.65 -22.45
N ASN A 183 7.35 37.40 -22.54
CA ASN A 183 6.54 36.73 -21.49
C ASN A 183 7.39 36.03 -20.44
N VAL A 184 8.70 36.02 -20.59
CA VAL A 184 9.66 35.36 -19.68
C VAL A 184 10.59 36.42 -19.13
N ALA A 185 10.75 36.47 -17.80
CA ALA A 185 11.70 37.41 -17.19
C ALA A 185 13.16 37.11 -17.59
N ARG A 186 13.49 35.81 -17.66
CA ARG A 186 14.80 35.30 -18.08
C ARG A 186 14.61 34.02 -18.90
N CYS A 187 15.01 34.04 -20.16
CA CYS A 187 15.00 32.83 -21.00
C CYS A 187 16.23 31.97 -20.71
N LEU A 188 16.03 30.68 -20.37
CA LEU A 188 17.10 29.71 -20.17
C LEU A 188 17.52 29.05 -21.49
N GLY A 189 16.60 28.93 -22.43
CA GLY A 189 16.86 28.33 -23.74
C GLY A 189 17.38 29.35 -24.76
N GLU A 190 17.56 28.87 -25.99
CA GLU A 190 17.95 29.75 -27.08
C GLU A 190 16.85 30.76 -27.41
N THR A 191 17.25 32.01 -27.58
CA THR A 191 16.34 33.06 -28.04
C THR A 191 16.53 33.26 -29.54
N ALA A 192 15.63 32.78 -30.36
CA ALA A 192 15.67 32.93 -31.81
C ALA A 192 14.38 33.62 -32.30
N GLY A 193 14.54 34.65 -33.12
CA GLY A 193 13.39 35.40 -33.67
C GLY A 193 12.45 36.03 -32.64
N GLY A 194 12.97 36.46 -31.48
CA GLY A 194 12.16 37.04 -30.41
C GLY A 194 11.38 36.00 -29.59
N ARG A 195 11.64 34.72 -29.78
CA ARG A 195 11.01 33.61 -29.05
C ARG A 195 12.03 32.90 -28.16
N CYS A 196 11.58 32.52 -26.96
CA CYS A 196 12.32 31.70 -26.02
C CYS A 196 11.97 30.24 -26.24
N HIS A 197 12.96 29.39 -26.47
CA HIS A 197 12.79 27.94 -26.62
C HIS A 197 12.95 27.21 -25.31
N GLY A 198 12.21 26.09 -25.14
CA GLY A 198 12.31 25.25 -23.95
C GLY A 198 13.64 24.50 -23.84
N THR A 199 14.00 24.10 -22.63
CA THR A 199 15.23 23.36 -22.31
C THR A 199 14.93 22.02 -21.64
N TRP A 200 15.85 21.07 -21.73
CA TRP A 200 15.78 19.78 -21.03
C TRP A 200 15.91 19.92 -19.50
N GLU A 201 16.39 21.04 -19.01
CA GLU A 201 16.44 21.35 -17.58
C GLU A 201 15.03 21.42 -16.98
N TYR A 202 14.07 21.97 -17.74
CA TYR A 202 12.66 22.04 -17.40
C TYR A 202 11.80 21.40 -18.51
N PRO A 203 11.76 20.06 -18.62
CA PRO A 203 11.16 19.38 -19.78
C PRO A 203 9.67 19.70 -19.97
N LEU A 204 8.93 19.95 -18.91
CA LEU A 204 7.53 20.38 -18.94
C LEU A 204 7.35 21.90 -18.68
N GLY A 205 8.44 22.66 -18.69
CA GLY A 205 8.43 24.07 -18.37
C GLY A 205 8.36 24.37 -16.86
N THR A 206 8.10 25.64 -16.55
CA THR A 206 7.97 26.11 -15.17
C THR A 206 6.61 26.75 -14.90
N THR A 207 6.22 26.78 -13.63
CA THR A 207 5.04 27.51 -13.15
C THR A 207 5.27 29.03 -13.16
N GLN A 208 4.26 29.80 -12.80
CA GLN A 208 4.41 31.24 -12.59
C GLN A 208 5.46 31.57 -11.49
N GLY A 209 5.58 30.74 -10.48
CA GLY A 209 6.57 30.88 -9.40
C GLY A 209 7.98 30.40 -9.77
N GLY A 210 8.19 29.91 -11.01
CA GLY A 210 9.48 29.39 -11.48
C GLY A 210 9.78 27.93 -11.10
N GLU A 211 8.85 27.26 -10.41
CA GLU A 211 8.99 25.85 -10.07
C GLU A 211 8.87 24.95 -11.30
N GLY A 212 9.74 23.97 -11.43
CA GLY A 212 9.67 23.02 -12.52
C GLY A 212 8.42 22.12 -12.45
N VAL A 213 7.56 22.17 -13.48
CA VAL A 213 6.30 21.40 -13.52
C VAL A 213 6.56 19.89 -13.38
N PHE A 214 7.62 19.36 -13.99
CA PHE A 214 7.97 17.95 -13.86
C PHE A 214 8.29 17.56 -12.39
N ARG A 215 9.04 18.39 -11.68
CA ARG A 215 9.34 18.16 -10.26
C ARG A 215 8.08 18.22 -9.41
N ASN A 216 7.20 19.19 -9.66
CA ASN A 216 5.91 19.29 -8.97
C ASN A 216 5.03 18.07 -9.19
N VAL A 217 5.00 17.50 -10.40
CA VAL A 217 4.25 16.27 -10.70
C VAL A 217 4.82 15.09 -9.91
N VAL A 218 6.14 14.92 -9.86
CA VAL A 218 6.79 13.83 -9.12
C VAL A 218 6.54 13.95 -7.61
N TYR A 219 6.69 15.14 -7.04
CA TYR A 219 6.38 15.39 -5.63
C TYR A 219 4.87 15.24 -5.33
N GLY A 220 4.00 15.63 -6.27
CA GLY A 220 2.57 15.36 -6.18
C GLY A 220 2.23 13.87 -6.17
N MET A 221 2.99 13.03 -6.90
CA MET A 221 2.86 11.57 -6.84
C MET A 221 3.20 11.04 -5.44
N THR A 222 4.24 11.58 -4.78
CA THR A 222 4.62 11.20 -3.41
C THR A 222 3.48 11.42 -2.44
N ILE A 223 2.89 12.61 -2.43
CA ILE A 223 1.75 12.96 -1.56
C ILE A 223 0.55 12.05 -1.88
N SER A 224 0.27 11.81 -3.16
CA SER A 224 -0.84 10.96 -3.59
C SER A 224 -0.66 9.51 -3.12
N VAL A 225 0.56 8.96 -3.21
CA VAL A 225 0.89 7.62 -2.73
C VAL A 225 0.75 7.53 -1.21
N GLN A 226 1.25 8.51 -0.46
CA GLN A 226 1.11 8.57 0.99
C GLN A 226 -0.37 8.55 1.42
N ILE A 227 -1.18 9.46 0.86
CA ILE A 227 -2.61 9.54 1.16
C ILE A 227 -3.32 8.24 0.79
N ALA A 228 -3.04 7.65 -0.38
CA ALA A 228 -3.68 6.42 -0.83
C ALA A 228 -3.40 5.25 0.13
N PHE A 229 -2.15 5.06 0.58
CA PHE A 229 -1.79 4.00 1.53
C PHE A 229 -2.43 4.20 2.89
N ILE A 230 -2.34 5.41 3.45
CA ILE A 230 -2.91 5.75 4.75
C ILE A 230 -4.42 5.52 4.73
N THR A 231 -5.11 6.09 3.74
CA THR A 231 -6.57 5.99 3.63
C THR A 231 -7.00 4.53 3.45
N THR A 232 -6.35 3.78 2.55
CA THR A 232 -6.68 2.37 2.31
C THR A 232 -6.49 1.53 3.58
N THR A 233 -5.43 1.77 4.35
CA THR A 233 -5.16 1.04 5.59
C THR A 233 -6.23 1.35 6.66
N ILE A 234 -6.62 2.61 6.81
CA ILE A 234 -7.67 3.03 7.75
C ILE A 234 -9.02 2.40 7.35
N VAL A 235 -9.40 2.49 6.07
CA VAL A 235 -10.64 1.91 5.55
C VAL A 235 -10.64 0.39 5.74
N ALA A 236 -9.53 -0.29 5.45
CA ALA A 236 -9.40 -1.72 5.67
C ALA A 236 -9.54 -2.09 7.16
N ALA A 237 -8.90 -1.35 8.05
CA ALA A 237 -8.99 -1.58 9.50
C ALA A 237 -10.43 -1.42 10.00
N ILE A 238 -11.11 -0.35 9.61
CA ILE A 238 -12.50 -0.11 9.95
C ILE A 238 -13.40 -1.21 9.37
N GLY A 239 -13.26 -1.51 8.07
CA GLY A 239 -14.10 -2.51 7.39
C GLY A 239 -13.95 -3.91 7.99
N ILE A 240 -12.71 -4.34 8.30
CA ILE A 240 -12.46 -5.64 8.94
C ILE A 240 -13.07 -5.65 10.36
N THR A 241 -12.89 -4.58 11.13
CA THR A 241 -13.42 -4.49 12.49
C THR A 241 -14.95 -4.53 12.49
N VAL A 242 -15.57 -3.68 11.67
CA VAL A 242 -17.04 -3.61 11.55
C VAL A 242 -17.59 -4.94 11.03
N GLY A 243 -17.01 -5.50 9.97
CA GLY A 243 -17.43 -6.79 9.41
C GLY A 243 -17.31 -7.94 10.41
N THR A 244 -16.23 -7.97 11.21
CA THR A 244 -16.03 -8.98 12.24
C THR A 244 -17.06 -8.82 13.37
N VAL A 245 -17.25 -7.61 13.87
CA VAL A 245 -18.24 -7.32 14.94
C VAL A 245 -19.66 -7.68 14.47
N SER A 246 -20.02 -7.28 13.25
CA SER A 246 -21.31 -7.59 12.63
C SER A 246 -21.54 -9.10 12.53
N ALA A 247 -20.55 -9.86 12.06
CA ALA A 247 -20.64 -11.32 11.93
C ALA A 247 -20.80 -12.04 13.29
N TYR A 248 -20.15 -11.55 14.35
CA TYR A 248 -20.24 -12.16 15.68
C TYR A 248 -21.47 -11.72 16.47
N ALA A 249 -21.87 -10.45 16.38
CA ALA A 249 -22.99 -9.91 17.14
C ALA A 249 -24.35 -10.31 16.55
N GLY A 250 -24.45 -10.36 15.20
CA GLY A 250 -25.68 -10.71 14.49
C GLY A 250 -26.88 -9.79 14.82
N GLY A 251 -28.04 -10.14 14.26
CA GLY A 251 -29.30 -9.50 14.61
C GLY A 251 -29.33 -7.98 14.39
N TRP A 252 -29.78 -7.23 15.39
CA TRP A 252 -29.95 -5.77 15.29
C TRP A 252 -28.62 -5.02 15.08
N VAL A 253 -27.54 -5.49 15.68
CA VAL A 253 -26.22 -4.88 15.53
C VAL A 253 -25.74 -4.96 14.09
N ASP A 254 -25.94 -6.11 13.45
CA ASP A 254 -25.62 -6.32 12.03
C ASP A 254 -26.43 -5.38 11.12
N GLU A 255 -27.75 -5.28 11.38
CA GLU A 255 -28.63 -4.41 10.58
C GLU A 255 -28.24 -2.92 10.70
N VAL A 256 -27.86 -2.46 11.88
CA VAL A 256 -27.42 -1.07 12.10
C VAL A 256 -26.07 -0.83 11.45
N LEU A 257 -25.08 -1.69 11.69
CA LEU A 257 -23.73 -1.51 11.15
C LEU A 257 -23.73 -1.56 9.61
N MET A 258 -24.49 -2.47 8.99
CA MET A 258 -24.58 -2.58 7.54
C MET A 258 -25.32 -1.41 6.86
N ARG A 259 -26.06 -0.61 7.61
CA ARG A 259 -26.67 0.63 7.08
C ARG A 259 -25.71 1.82 7.07
N PHE A 260 -24.65 1.79 7.91
CA PHE A 260 -23.69 2.90 8.02
C PHE A 260 -22.39 2.68 7.24
N VAL A 261 -22.15 1.47 6.73
CA VAL A 261 -21.01 1.10 5.90
C VAL A 261 -21.40 1.01 4.43
#